data_e09e9a4d6e07afc6f4e3091fd6b99970
#
_entry.id   e09e9a4d6e07afc6f4e3091fd6b99970
#
_cell.length_a   1.000
_cell.length_b   1.000
_cell.length_c   1.000
_cell.angle_alpha   90.00
_cell.angle_beta   90.00
_cell.angle_gamma   90.00
#
_symmetry.space_group_name_H-M   'P 1'
#
loop_
_entity.id
_entity.type
_entity.pdbx_description
1 polymer ?
#
loop_
_entity_poly.entity_id
_entity_poly.type
_entity_poly.pdbx_seq_one_letter_code
_entity_poly.pdbx_strand_id
1 'polypeptide(L)'
;MKKFFTYLFVLSSSVILSQQTFTRQDSLRGTITPEREWWDLTYYHLDVKVEPEKKFISGSNTIHYRVLENNNRMQIDLQSPLNITKVLQDNKELSFDKEGNAHFIKLKSKQKKGKIKTIKVFYEGNPKVAVRPPWDGGLTWSKDASGNHFIANSNQGIGASIWW
;
A
#
# COMPACT_ATOMS: atom_id res chain seq x y z
N MET A 1 -52.82 -42.00 -34.40
CA MET A 1 -52.64 -41.44 -33.09
C MET A 1 -51.14 -41.22 -32.89
N LYS A 2 -50.65 -39.97 -33.04
CA LYS A 2 -49.26 -39.61 -32.90
C LYS A 2 -49.04 -39.08 -31.43
N LYS A 3 -48.27 -39.78 -30.67
CA LYS A 3 -47.89 -39.32 -29.30
C LYS A 3 -46.76 -38.31 -29.41
N PHE A 4 -47.01 -37.04 -29.06
CA PHE A 4 -46.01 -36.01 -28.91
C PHE A 4 -45.34 -36.19 -27.52
N PHE A 5 -44.06 -36.49 -27.51
CA PHE A 5 -43.25 -36.47 -26.31
C PHE A 5 -42.65 -35.07 -26.13
N THR A 6 -43.16 -34.32 -25.16
CA THR A 6 -42.62 -33.01 -24.80
C THR A 6 -41.52 -33.24 -23.79
N TYR A 7 -40.25 -33.03 -24.19
CA TYR A 7 -39.10 -32.99 -23.28
C TYR A 7 -39.06 -31.64 -22.62
N LEU A 8 -39.39 -31.63 -21.31
CA LEU A 8 -39.17 -30.45 -20.46
C LEU A 8 -37.70 -30.39 -20.08
N PHE A 9 -36.94 -29.49 -20.70
CA PHE A 9 -35.54 -29.22 -20.40
C PHE A 9 -35.50 -28.29 -19.16
N VAL A 10 -35.30 -28.85 -17.98
CA VAL A 10 -35.06 -28.05 -16.77
C VAL A 10 -33.60 -27.56 -16.81
N LEU A 11 -33.39 -26.32 -17.21
CA LEU A 11 -32.12 -25.63 -17.07
C LEU A 11 -31.92 -25.31 -15.58
N SER A 12 -31.18 -26.18 -14.88
CA SER A 12 -30.63 -25.88 -13.54
C SER A 12 -29.52 -24.86 -13.70
N SER A 13 -29.82 -23.58 -13.57
CA SER A 13 -28.83 -22.53 -13.46
C SER A 13 -28.17 -22.59 -12.06
N SER A 14 -27.06 -23.30 -11.96
CA SER A 14 -26.21 -23.25 -10.79
C SER A 14 -25.58 -21.85 -10.69
N VAL A 15 -26.17 -20.98 -9.88
CA VAL A 15 -25.57 -19.70 -9.52
C VAL A 15 -24.37 -20.03 -8.63
N ILE A 16 -23.19 -20.12 -9.21
CA ILE A 16 -21.94 -20.19 -8.45
C ILE A 16 -21.71 -18.80 -7.85
N LEU A 17 -22.20 -18.60 -6.63
CA LEU A 17 -21.81 -17.46 -5.80
C LEU A 17 -20.34 -17.69 -5.41
N SER A 18 -19.43 -17.14 -6.23
CA SER A 18 -18.03 -17.00 -5.82
C SER A 18 -18.00 -16.04 -4.64
N GLN A 19 -18.08 -16.56 -3.43
CA GLN A 19 -17.80 -15.79 -2.23
C GLN A 19 -16.31 -15.45 -2.25
N GLN A 20 -15.98 -14.19 -2.55
CA GLN A 20 -14.65 -13.67 -2.31
C GLN A 20 -14.39 -13.73 -0.80
N THR A 21 -13.58 -14.69 -0.38
CA THR A 21 -13.09 -14.75 1.01
C THR A 21 -12.06 -13.65 1.18
N PHE A 22 -12.40 -12.62 1.96
CA PHE A 22 -11.46 -11.58 2.32
C PHE A 22 -10.37 -12.15 3.24
N THR A 23 -9.13 -11.91 2.87
CA THR A 23 -7.97 -12.32 3.65
C THR A 23 -7.62 -11.29 4.72
N ARG A 24 -6.76 -11.68 5.64
CA ARG A 24 -6.17 -10.72 6.61
C ARG A 24 -5.46 -9.56 5.91
N GLN A 25 -4.78 -9.82 4.79
CA GLN A 25 -4.10 -8.78 4.00
C GLN A 25 -5.07 -7.79 3.35
N ASP A 26 -6.24 -8.25 2.90
CA ASP A 26 -7.29 -7.37 2.40
C ASP A 26 -7.84 -6.47 3.50
N SER A 27 -8.03 -7.00 4.72
CA SER A 27 -8.42 -6.21 5.88
C SER A 27 -7.37 -5.17 6.24
N LEU A 28 -6.10 -5.55 6.32
CA LEU A 28 -5.01 -4.60 6.63
C LEU A 28 -4.89 -3.49 5.60
N ARG A 29 -5.13 -3.78 4.33
CA ARG A 29 -5.08 -2.79 3.24
C ARG A 29 -6.33 -1.91 3.20
N GLY A 30 -7.51 -2.50 3.32
CA GLY A 30 -8.79 -1.89 2.95
C GLY A 30 -9.61 -1.32 4.12
N THR A 31 -9.16 -1.48 5.37
CA THR A 31 -9.91 -0.99 6.53
C THR A 31 -9.13 0.03 7.35
N ILE A 32 -9.85 0.79 8.17
CA ILE A 32 -9.24 1.64 9.19
C ILE A 32 -8.99 0.75 10.41
N THR A 33 -7.75 0.26 10.50
CA THR A 33 -7.33 -0.57 11.64
C THR A 33 -7.17 0.28 12.91
N PRO A 34 -7.15 -0.33 14.11
CA PRO A 34 -6.84 0.39 15.36
C PRO A 34 -5.51 1.14 15.33
N GLU A 35 -4.56 0.71 14.50
CA GLU A 35 -3.26 1.34 14.34
C GLU A 35 -3.28 2.50 13.33
N ARG A 36 -4.41 2.70 12.61
CA ARG A 36 -4.65 3.84 11.70
C ARG A 36 -5.61 4.86 12.26
N GLU A 37 -6.66 4.46 12.97
CA GLU A 37 -7.77 5.32 13.38
C GLU A 37 -7.40 6.46 14.33
N TRP A 38 -6.28 6.33 15.06
CA TRP A 38 -5.86 7.27 16.11
C TRP A 38 -5.05 8.46 15.61
N TRP A 39 -4.71 8.49 14.31
CA TRP A 39 -3.92 9.57 13.73
C TRP A 39 -4.46 9.97 12.36
N ASP A 40 -4.25 11.22 11.99
CA ASP A 40 -4.65 11.80 10.72
C ASP A 40 -3.44 12.43 10.02
N LEU A 41 -3.25 12.07 8.75
CA LEU A 41 -2.17 12.58 7.93
C LEU A 41 -2.39 14.06 7.63
N THR A 42 -1.38 14.89 7.86
CA THR A 42 -1.44 16.32 7.54
C THR A 42 -0.48 16.73 6.44
N TYR A 43 0.66 16.04 6.31
CA TYR A 43 1.66 16.40 5.29
C TYR A 43 2.67 15.27 5.09
N TYR A 44 3.11 15.10 3.84
CA TYR A 44 4.26 14.29 3.45
C TYR A 44 5.38 15.16 2.87
N HIS A 45 6.63 14.87 3.24
CA HIS A 45 7.81 15.34 2.56
C HIS A 45 8.59 14.14 2.05
N LEU A 46 8.58 13.98 0.72
CA LEU A 46 9.27 12.89 0.04
C LEU A 46 10.65 13.37 -0.44
N ASP A 47 11.67 12.60 -0.10
CA ASP A 47 13.02 12.72 -0.64
C ASP A 47 13.36 11.39 -1.29
N VAL A 48 13.38 11.33 -2.63
CA VAL A 48 13.46 10.08 -3.39
C VAL A 48 14.59 10.16 -4.40
N LYS A 49 15.54 9.24 -4.30
CA LYS A 49 16.54 8.96 -5.31
C LYS A 49 16.03 7.87 -6.24
N VAL A 50 16.08 8.12 -7.55
CA VAL A 50 15.69 7.16 -8.58
C VAL A 50 16.93 6.73 -9.35
N GLU A 51 17.14 5.41 -9.48
CA GLU A 51 18.22 4.81 -10.28
C GLU A 51 17.61 4.03 -11.46
N PRO A 52 17.37 4.69 -12.60
CA PRO A 52 16.60 4.13 -13.71
C PRO A 52 17.16 2.83 -14.28
N GLU A 53 18.47 2.76 -14.44
CA GLU A 53 19.15 1.57 -15.02
C GLU A 53 18.97 0.33 -14.13
N LYS A 54 18.87 0.54 -12.82
CA LYS A 54 18.64 -0.54 -11.84
C LYS A 54 17.16 -0.79 -11.56
N LYS A 55 16.26 0.08 -12.06
CA LYS A 55 14.84 0.13 -11.70
C LYS A 55 14.66 0.18 -10.19
N PHE A 56 15.49 0.96 -9.51
CA PHE A 56 15.60 1.01 -8.05
C PHE A 56 15.27 2.40 -7.55
N ILE A 57 14.62 2.47 -6.40
CA ILE A 57 14.38 3.72 -5.67
C ILE A 57 14.85 3.56 -4.23
N SER A 58 15.31 4.66 -3.65
CA SER A 58 15.61 4.77 -2.23
C SER A 58 15.28 6.17 -1.74
N GLY A 59 15.00 6.32 -0.48
CA GLY A 59 14.71 7.63 0.05
C GLY A 59 14.05 7.63 1.41
N SER A 60 13.32 8.69 1.67
CA SER A 60 12.57 8.83 2.91
C SER A 60 11.28 9.59 2.71
N ASN A 61 10.28 9.25 3.53
CA ASN A 61 9.06 10.01 3.69
C ASN A 61 8.99 10.56 5.12
N THR A 62 8.98 11.89 5.25
CA THR A 62 8.71 12.57 6.50
C THR A 62 7.21 12.79 6.61
N ILE A 63 6.59 12.13 7.56
CA ILE A 63 5.13 12.08 7.75
C ILE A 63 4.77 12.97 8.93
N HIS A 64 4.03 14.06 8.66
CA HIS A 64 3.41 14.87 9.70
C HIS A 64 1.99 14.38 9.92
N TYR A 65 1.62 14.20 11.17
CA TYR A 65 0.30 13.67 11.53
C TYR A 65 -0.27 14.34 12.76
N ARG A 66 -1.58 14.47 12.79
CA ARG A 66 -2.36 14.90 13.95
C ARG A 66 -2.77 13.68 14.77
N VAL A 67 -2.56 13.72 16.05
CA VAL A 67 -3.01 12.68 16.98
C VAL A 67 -4.49 12.89 17.29
N LEU A 68 -5.34 11.96 16.92
CA LEU A 68 -6.78 11.97 17.16
C LEU A 68 -7.13 11.32 18.49
N GLU A 69 -6.42 10.22 18.84
CA GLU A 69 -6.58 9.51 20.10
C GLU A 69 -5.21 9.04 20.63
N ASN A 70 -5.12 8.81 21.96
CA ASN A 70 -3.86 8.44 22.59
C ASN A 70 -3.45 7.01 22.20
N ASN A 71 -2.37 6.85 21.42
CA ASN A 71 -1.86 5.55 21.01
C ASN A 71 -0.33 5.62 20.81
N ASN A 72 0.30 4.46 20.67
CA ASN A 72 1.74 4.33 20.42
C ASN A 72 2.08 3.26 19.37
N ARG A 73 1.09 2.71 18.65
CA ARG A 73 1.31 1.76 17.56
C ARG A 73 0.67 2.31 16.28
N MET A 74 1.50 2.52 15.24
CA MET A 74 1.08 3.16 13.98
C MET A 74 1.26 2.18 12.83
N GLN A 75 0.25 2.02 11.99
CA GLN A 75 0.39 1.26 10.75
C GLN A 75 0.80 2.17 9.61
N ILE A 76 1.86 1.77 8.90
CA ILE A 76 2.31 2.34 7.62
C ILE A 76 2.32 1.22 6.60
N ASP A 77 1.83 1.47 5.41
CA ASP A 77 1.86 0.49 4.33
C ASP A 77 2.96 0.81 3.32
N LEU A 78 3.67 -0.22 2.91
CA LEU A 78 4.63 -0.17 1.82
C LEU A 78 4.60 -1.50 1.08
N GLN A 79 4.34 -1.46 -0.24
CA GLN A 79 4.21 -2.67 -1.04
C GLN A 79 5.56 -3.34 -1.30
N SER A 80 5.61 -4.66 -1.09
CA SER A 80 6.74 -5.46 -1.54
C SER A 80 6.90 -5.33 -3.07
N PRO A 81 8.14 -5.32 -3.58
CA PRO A 81 9.40 -5.66 -2.91
C PRO A 81 10.14 -4.48 -2.25
N LEU A 82 9.52 -3.30 -2.11
CA LEU A 82 10.08 -2.22 -1.31
C LEU A 82 10.13 -2.60 0.17
N ASN A 83 11.16 -2.09 0.88
CA ASN A 83 11.37 -2.38 2.29
C ASN A 83 11.61 -1.10 3.08
N ILE A 84 10.99 -0.98 4.25
CA ILE A 84 11.36 0.03 5.24
C ILE A 84 12.68 -0.41 5.87
N THR A 85 13.67 0.46 5.82
CA THR A 85 15.01 0.21 6.38
C THR A 85 15.19 0.81 7.77
N LYS A 86 14.53 1.94 8.03
CA LYS A 86 14.62 2.65 9.31
C LYS A 86 13.42 3.56 9.51
N VAL A 87 13.01 3.73 10.76
CA VAL A 87 12.01 4.74 11.16
C VAL A 87 12.57 5.56 12.30
N LEU A 88 12.41 6.88 12.21
CA LEU A 88 12.86 7.82 13.26
C LEU A 88 11.69 8.65 13.77
N GLN A 89 11.68 8.93 15.08
CA GLN A 89 10.92 10.00 15.71
C GLN A 89 11.82 10.77 16.66
N ASP A 90 11.87 12.09 16.56
CA ASP A 90 12.74 12.95 17.37
C ASP A 90 14.21 12.47 17.37
N ASN A 91 14.74 12.09 16.19
CA ASN A 91 16.06 11.50 15.93
C ASN A 91 16.34 10.17 16.67
N LYS A 92 15.31 9.53 17.23
CA LYS A 92 15.42 8.23 17.88
C LYS A 92 14.86 7.15 16.97
N GLU A 93 15.59 6.08 16.82
CA GLU A 93 15.15 4.94 16.03
C GLU A 93 14.01 4.19 16.72
N LEU A 94 13.02 3.81 15.91
CA LEU A 94 11.85 3.07 16.32
C LEU A 94 11.90 1.66 15.76
N SER A 95 11.48 0.70 16.56
CA SER A 95 11.24 -0.67 16.08
C SER A 95 9.89 -0.77 15.38
N PHE A 96 9.78 -1.73 14.46
CA PHE A 96 8.52 -2.06 13.80
C PHE A 96 8.44 -3.56 13.51
N ASP A 97 7.21 -4.05 13.43
CA ASP A 97 6.90 -5.40 12.96
C ASP A 97 6.33 -5.30 11.55
N LYS A 98 6.51 -6.34 10.73
CA LYS A 98 5.96 -6.43 9.37
C LYS A 98 4.96 -7.59 9.28
N GLU A 99 3.80 -7.30 8.69
CA GLU A 99 2.80 -8.31 8.32
C GLU A 99 2.35 -8.06 6.87
N GLY A 100 2.89 -8.82 5.93
CA GLY A 100 2.67 -8.57 4.51
C GLY A 100 3.22 -7.21 4.07
N ASN A 101 2.34 -6.31 3.63
CA ASN A 101 2.67 -4.95 3.23
C ASN A 101 2.43 -3.91 4.33
N ALA A 102 1.87 -4.31 5.46
CA ALA A 102 1.67 -3.46 6.63
C ALA A 102 2.89 -3.49 7.56
N HIS A 103 3.32 -2.32 8.00
CA HIS A 103 4.42 -2.15 8.95
C HIS A 103 3.87 -1.44 10.19
N PHE A 104 4.00 -2.08 11.34
CA PHE A 104 3.50 -1.59 12.63
C PHE A 104 4.61 -0.96 13.44
N ILE A 105 4.69 0.37 13.38
CA ILE A 105 5.71 1.16 14.06
C ILE A 105 5.38 1.28 15.56
N LYS A 106 6.35 0.96 16.41
CA LYS A 106 6.24 1.08 17.87
C LYS A 106 6.85 2.41 18.34
N LEU A 107 6.00 3.39 18.62
CA LEU A 107 6.43 4.68 19.13
C LEU A 107 6.91 4.54 20.58
N LYS A 108 7.92 5.30 20.97
CA LYS A 108 8.55 5.20 22.31
C LYS A 108 7.58 5.50 23.47
N SER A 109 6.54 6.29 23.21
CA SER A 109 5.52 6.64 24.20
C SER A 109 4.16 6.85 23.53
N LYS A 110 3.08 6.78 24.32
CA LYS A 110 1.75 7.17 23.85
C LYS A 110 1.77 8.61 23.38
N GLN A 111 1.35 8.81 22.14
CA GLN A 111 1.16 10.13 21.55
C GLN A 111 -0.11 10.75 22.15
N LYS A 112 -0.07 12.04 22.47
CA LYS A 112 -1.18 12.73 23.14
C LYS A 112 -2.13 13.35 22.11
N LYS A 113 -3.44 13.11 22.27
CA LYS A 113 -4.52 13.70 21.46
C LYS A 113 -4.34 15.21 21.25
N GLY A 114 -4.64 15.66 20.02
CA GLY A 114 -4.57 17.05 19.59
C GLY A 114 -3.16 17.56 19.24
N LYS A 115 -2.12 16.76 19.44
CA LYS A 115 -0.76 17.15 19.07
C LYS A 115 -0.47 16.82 17.61
N ILE A 116 0.33 17.66 16.95
CA ILE A 116 0.96 17.36 15.67
C ILE A 116 2.33 16.74 15.95
N LYS A 117 2.61 15.65 15.29
CA LYS A 117 3.83 14.87 15.44
C LYS A 117 4.42 14.54 14.07
N THR A 118 5.67 14.09 14.08
CA THR A 118 6.39 13.74 12.87
C THR A 118 7.13 12.43 13.08
N ILE A 119 7.09 11.56 12.07
CA ILE A 119 8.03 10.45 11.92
C ILE A 119 8.72 10.55 10.57
N LYS A 120 9.92 9.98 10.44
CA LYS A 120 10.64 9.85 9.17
C LYS A 120 10.87 8.38 8.88
N VAL A 121 10.34 7.92 7.75
CA VAL A 121 10.42 6.54 7.28
C VAL A 121 11.41 6.48 6.14
N PHE A 122 12.45 5.67 6.26
CA PHE A 122 13.42 5.39 5.20
C PHE A 122 13.07 4.08 4.53
N TYR A 123 13.17 4.05 3.21
CA TYR A 123 12.81 2.87 2.43
C TYR A 123 13.65 2.76 1.17
N GLU A 124 13.72 1.55 0.63
CA GLU A 124 14.40 1.27 -0.62
C GLU A 124 13.93 -0.03 -1.27
N GLY A 125 14.28 -0.21 -2.54
CA GLY A 125 14.05 -1.44 -3.28
C GLY A 125 13.71 -1.21 -4.76
N ASN A 126 13.38 -2.30 -5.42
CA ASN A 126 12.88 -2.29 -6.79
C ASN A 126 11.34 -2.28 -6.74
N PRO A 127 10.67 -1.16 -6.97
CA PRO A 127 9.22 -1.11 -6.88
C PRO A 127 8.58 -2.04 -7.90
N LYS A 128 7.37 -2.53 -7.58
CA LYS A 128 6.60 -3.35 -8.51
C LYS A 128 6.49 -2.67 -9.87
N VAL A 129 6.73 -3.43 -10.94
CA VAL A 129 6.54 -2.94 -12.31
C VAL A 129 5.07 -3.14 -12.70
N ALA A 130 4.46 -2.11 -13.26
CA ALA A 130 3.10 -2.21 -13.81
C ALA A 130 3.09 -3.10 -15.06
N VAL A 131 2.12 -4.01 -15.15
CA VAL A 131 1.96 -4.94 -16.28
C VAL A 131 1.04 -4.36 -17.34
N ARG A 132 -0.01 -3.68 -16.91
CA ARG A 132 -1.02 -3.03 -17.78
C ARG A 132 -1.35 -1.62 -17.27
N PRO A 133 -0.37 -0.68 -17.30
CA PRO A 133 -0.61 0.68 -16.84
C PRO A 133 -1.68 1.36 -17.74
N PRO A 134 -2.56 2.20 -17.20
CA PRO A 134 -2.62 2.64 -15.80
C PRO A 134 -3.50 1.75 -14.90
N TRP A 135 -3.99 0.59 -15.40
CA TRP A 135 -5.02 -0.23 -14.77
C TRP A 135 -4.54 -1.10 -13.62
N ASP A 136 -3.23 -1.30 -13.51
CA ASP A 136 -2.61 -1.96 -12.35
C ASP A 136 -1.57 -1.05 -11.70
N GLY A 137 -1.39 -1.20 -10.38
CA GLY A 137 -0.40 -0.41 -9.64
C GLY A 137 1.03 -0.87 -9.93
N GLY A 138 1.94 0.08 -10.03
CA GLY A 138 3.37 -0.15 -10.26
C GLY A 138 4.05 0.98 -10.99
N LEU A 139 5.36 0.85 -11.20
CA LEU A 139 6.15 1.78 -11.98
C LEU A 139 6.35 1.27 -13.41
N THR A 140 6.26 2.18 -14.37
CA THR A 140 6.67 1.95 -15.75
C THR A 140 8.06 2.54 -15.95
N TRP A 141 8.98 1.72 -16.45
CA TRP A 141 10.35 2.09 -16.76
C TRP A 141 10.56 2.01 -18.27
N SER A 142 10.59 3.14 -18.93
CA SER A 142 10.72 3.23 -20.38
C SER A 142 11.75 4.29 -20.78
N LYS A 143 11.99 4.41 -22.09
CA LYS A 143 12.77 5.48 -22.68
C LYS A 143 11.93 6.21 -23.71
N ASP A 144 12.16 7.50 -23.86
CA ASP A 144 11.57 8.31 -24.92
C ASP A 144 12.26 8.04 -26.28
N ALA A 145 11.79 8.70 -27.34
CA ALA A 145 12.34 8.54 -28.67
C ALA A 145 13.81 9.00 -28.80
N SER A 146 14.29 9.81 -27.86
CA SER A 146 15.67 10.28 -27.79
C SER A 146 16.57 9.43 -26.92
N GLY A 147 16.01 8.35 -26.31
CA GLY A 147 16.72 7.43 -25.43
C GLY A 147 16.80 7.87 -23.97
N ASN A 148 16.17 8.99 -23.59
CA ASN A 148 16.12 9.44 -22.21
C ASN A 148 15.16 8.59 -21.40
N HIS A 149 15.42 8.40 -20.09
CA HIS A 149 14.53 7.67 -19.20
C HIS A 149 13.19 8.39 -19.05
N PHE A 150 12.12 7.64 -19.21
CA PHE A 150 10.76 8.05 -18.90
C PHE A 150 10.17 7.09 -17.86
N ILE A 151 9.85 7.62 -16.68
CA ILE A 151 9.37 6.84 -15.56
C ILE A 151 8.02 7.39 -15.13
N ALA A 152 7.02 6.50 -15.05
CA ALA A 152 5.70 6.85 -14.60
C ALA A 152 5.25 5.88 -13.51
N ASN A 153 4.37 6.32 -12.63
CA ASN A 153 3.76 5.47 -11.63
C ASN A 153 2.25 5.37 -11.84
N SER A 154 1.70 4.22 -11.53
CA SER A 154 0.27 3.94 -11.49
C SER A 154 -0.10 3.48 -10.09
N ASN A 155 -1.13 4.09 -9.52
CA ASN A 155 -1.58 3.81 -8.14
C ASN A 155 -2.92 3.08 -8.09
N GLN A 156 -3.46 2.68 -9.25
CA GLN A 156 -4.77 2.04 -9.37
C GLN A 156 -4.90 0.82 -8.44
N GLY A 157 -5.90 0.83 -7.59
CA GLY A 157 -6.26 -0.25 -6.69
C GLY A 157 -5.31 -0.52 -5.51
N ILE A 158 -4.12 0.08 -5.47
CA ILE A 158 -3.11 -0.14 -4.43
C ILE A 158 -2.83 1.14 -3.62
N GLY A 159 -2.91 2.31 -4.26
CA GLY A 159 -2.57 3.59 -3.64
C GLY A 159 -1.08 3.89 -3.65
N ALA A 160 -0.71 4.95 -2.95
CA ALA A 160 0.65 5.50 -2.94
C ALA A 160 1.71 4.53 -2.40
N SER A 161 1.32 3.62 -1.51
CA SER A 161 2.22 2.61 -0.93
C SER A 161 2.95 1.73 -1.95
N ILE A 162 2.61 1.84 -3.25
CA ILE A 162 3.29 1.13 -4.34
C ILE A 162 4.72 1.63 -4.58
N TRP A 163 5.05 2.87 -4.15
CA TRP A 163 6.37 3.44 -4.37
C TRP A 163 6.89 4.35 -3.23
N TRP A 164 6.08 4.62 -2.20
CA TRP A 164 6.50 5.34 -0.98
C TRP A 164 5.56 5.13 0.20
#